data_108255bbe364f947641abfefe230c103
#
_entry.id   108255bbe364f947641abfefe230c103
#
_cell.length_a   1.000
_cell.length_b   1.000
_cell.length_c   1.000
_cell.angle_alpha   90.00
_cell.angle_beta   90.00
_cell.angle_gamma   90.00
#
_symmetry.space_group_name_H-M   'P 1'
#
loop_
_entity.id
_entity.type
_entity.pdbx_description
1 polymer ?
#
loop_
_entity_poly.entity_id
_entity_poly.type
_entity_poly.pdbx_seq_one_letter_code
_entity_poly.pdbx_strand_id
1 'polypeptide(L)'
;RINTSNIFSSCWQICASYFLADAICLLNLYRPNPTHMLDMIRKFEKSQINEQISIVTQTVGIERATQSLLDRKIKSTIGFSDLVENNNHSKIIQLKHDLFIKNSMLSDCYFYLGYINKENFVKIKNNIDGHPDLIHILKIAFDIEVDSNLLENQANLIQKSCNTILSLISGA
;
A
#
# COMPACT_ATOMS: atom_id res chain seq x y z
N ARG A 1 -7.00 -24.26 6.62
CA ARG A 1 -7.63 -23.58 5.46
C ARG A 1 -7.58 -22.09 5.73
N ILE A 2 -6.83 -21.35 4.93
CA ILE A 2 -6.83 -19.89 5.02
C ILE A 2 -8.20 -19.45 4.50
N ASN A 3 -8.94 -18.74 5.36
CA ASN A 3 -10.25 -18.23 4.98
C ASN A 3 -10.07 -17.10 3.97
N THR A 4 -10.72 -17.19 2.81
CA THR A 4 -10.64 -16.17 1.74
C THR A 4 -11.08 -14.79 2.22
N SER A 5 -12.04 -14.73 3.15
CA SER A 5 -12.49 -13.48 3.77
C SER A 5 -11.36 -12.73 4.49
N ASN A 6 -10.42 -13.44 5.12
CA ASN A 6 -9.29 -12.82 5.83
C ASN A 6 -8.30 -12.18 4.87
N ILE A 7 -8.12 -12.74 3.66
CA ILE A 7 -7.22 -12.18 2.65
C ILE A 7 -7.77 -10.84 2.12
N PHE A 8 -9.05 -10.81 1.79
CA PHE A 8 -9.68 -9.56 1.33
C PHE A 8 -9.71 -8.50 2.41
N SER A 9 -9.97 -8.88 3.67
CA SER A 9 -9.89 -7.97 4.81
C SER A 9 -8.49 -7.36 4.95
N SER A 10 -7.44 -8.19 4.82
CA SER A 10 -6.05 -7.73 4.85
C SER A 10 -5.73 -6.80 3.68
N CYS A 11 -6.21 -7.11 2.47
CA CYS A 11 -6.03 -6.21 1.32
C CYS A 11 -6.69 -4.85 1.57
N TRP A 12 -7.94 -4.84 2.06
CA TRP A 12 -8.64 -3.59 2.38
C TRP A 12 -7.96 -2.78 3.47
N GLN A 13 -7.43 -3.44 4.49
CA GLN A 13 -6.70 -2.78 5.56
C GLN A 13 -5.41 -2.11 5.04
N ILE A 14 -4.64 -2.82 4.21
CA ILE A 14 -3.45 -2.24 3.57
C ILE A 14 -3.85 -1.09 2.64
N CYS A 15 -4.95 -1.22 1.87
CA CYS A 15 -5.48 -0.11 1.08
C CYS A 15 -5.84 1.10 1.93
N ALA A 16 -6.45 0.90 3.11
CA ALA A 16 -6.77 1.98 4.04
C ALA A 16 -5.52 2.74 4.50
N SER A 17 -4.40 2.05 4.72
CA SER A 17 -3.11 2.69 5.04
C SER A 17 -2.60 3.58 3.91
N TYR A 18 -2.76 3.16 2.67
CA TYR A 18 -2.40 4.00 1.50
C TYR A 18 -3.35 5.19 1.32
N PHE A 19 -4.64 5.04 1.58
CA PHE A 19 -5.57 6.18 1.60
C PHE A 19 -5.25 7.18 2.72
N LEU A 20 -4.79 6.69 3.87
CA LEU A 20 -4.29 7.54 4.93
C LEU A 20 -3.04 8.33 4.49
N ALA A 21 -2.12 7.68 3.77
CA ALA A 21 -0.96 8.35 3.17
C ALA A 21 -1.38 9.43 2.16
N ASP A 22 -2.37 9.15 1.31
CA ASP A 22 -2.96 10.15 0.40
C ASP A 22 -3.51 11.36 1.17
N ALA A 23 -4.27 11.12 2.26
CA ALA A 23 -4.82 12.18 3.10
C ALA A 23 -3.72 13.03 3.77
N ILE A 24 -2.65 12.42 4.25
CA ILE A 24 -1.48 13.12 4.82
C ILE A 24 -0.82 14.02 3.77
N CYS A 25 -0.64 13.54 2.54
CA CYS A 25 -0.11 14.35 1.45
C CYS A 25 -1.00 15.57 1.18
N LEU A 26 -2.30 15.37 1.04
CA LEU A 26 -3.26 16.43 0.75
C LEU A 26 -3.35 17.48 1.87
N LEU A 27 -3.28 17.07 3.15
CA LEU A 27 -3.20 17.99 4.29
C LEU A 27 -1.98 18.91 4.23
N ASN A 28 -0.91 18.45 3.61
CA ASN A 28 0.31 19.24 3.42
C ASN A 28 0.35 19.93 2.04
N LEU A 29 -0.79 20.00 1.34
CA LEU A 29 -0.95 20.62 0.01
C LEU A 29 -0.09 19.98 -1.08
N TYR A 30 0.27 18.70 -0.92
CA TYR A 30 0.99 17.92 -1.92
C TYR A 30 0.04 16.98 -2.66
N ARG A 31 0.20 16.93 -3.97
CA ARG A 31 -0.49 15.92 -4.78
C ARG A 31 0.15 14.56 -4.54
N PRO A 32 -0.62 13.52 -4.18
CA PRO A 32 -0.10 12.16 -4.06
C PRO A 32 0.63 11.71 -5.34
N ASN A 33 1.87 11.28 -5.18
CA ASN A 33 2.68 10.72 -6.27
C ASN A 33 3.34 9.44 -5.78
N PRO A 34 2.87 8.25 -6.18
CA PRO A 34 3.35 6.97 -5.65
C PRO A 34 4.86 6.78 -5.71
N THR A 35 5.51 7.34 -6.72
CA THR A 35 6.97 7.19 -6.92
C THR A 35 7.80 7.93 -5.86
N HIS A 36 7.28 9.03 -5.32
CA HIS A 36 8.00 9.89 -4.37
C HIS A 36 7.28 10.05 -3.04
N MET A 37 6.14 9.39 -2.87
CA MET A 37 5.26 9.62 -1.74
C MET A 37 5.93 9.31 -0.41
N LEU A 38 6.63 8.17 -0.29
CA LEU A 38 7.25 7.78 0.97
C LEU A 38 8.36 8.75 1.39
N ASP A 39 9.23 9.16 0.46
CA ASP A 39 10.25 10.18 0.70
C ASP A 39 9.63 11.53 1.07
N MET A 40 8.52 11.89 0.41
CA MET A 40 7.82 13.14 0.64
C MET A 40 7.16 13.19 2.02
N ILE A 41 6.41 12.16 2.41
CA ILE A 41 5.73 12.16 3.72
C ILE A 41 6.72 12.13 4.88
N ARG A 42 7.90 11.54 4.71
CA ARG A 42 8.99 11.57 5.72
C ARG A 42 9.55 12.97 5.97
N LYS A 43 9.37 13.90 5.03
CA LYS A 43 9.88 15.28 5.14
C LYS A 43 8.89 16.24 5.81
N PHE A 44 7.69 15.80 6.16
CA PHE A 44 6.71 16.64 6.84
C PHE A 44 7.09 16.83 8.30
N GLU A 45 7.36 18.07 8.71
CA GLU A 45 7.94 18.42 10.03
C GLU A 45 6.90 18.61 11.15
N LYS A 46 5.60 18.47 10.87
CA LYS A 46 4.55 18.72 11.88
C LYS A 46 4.42 17.54 12.84
N SER A 47 4.68 17.77 14.13
CA SER A 47 4.68 16.75 15.19
C SER A 47 3.39 15.92 15.26
N GLN A 48 2.22 16.52 15.04
CA GLN A 48 0.93 15.81 15.05
C GLN A 48 0.75 14.85 13.86
N ILE A 49 1.53 15.04 12.78
CA ILE A 49 1.50 14.20 11.58
C ILE A 49 2.54 13.08 11.67
N ASN A 50 3.62 13.26 12.43
CA ASN A 50 4.69 12.26 12.54
C ASN A 50 4.20 10.92 13.09
N GLU A 51 3.29 10.93 14.08
CA GLU A 51 2.65 9.70 14.58
C GLU A 51 1.86 9.02 13.46
N GLN A 52 1.13 9.78 12.65
CA GLN A 52 0.32 9.24 11.55
C GLN A 52 1.19 8.65 10.43
N ILE A 53 2.33 9.26 10.14
CA ILE A 53 3.32 8.73 9.19
C ILE A 53 3.89 7.40 9.71
N SER A 54 4.21 7.32 11.01
CA SER A 54 4.66 6.08 11.64
C SER A 54 3.62 4.97 11.54
N ILE A 55 2.35 5.29 11.76
CA ILE A 55 1.24 4.33 11.61
C ILE A 55 1.15 3.82 10.16
N VAL A 56 1.22 4.71 9.17
CA VAL A 56 1.21 4.32 7.74
C VAL A 56 2.37 3.37 7.44
N THR A 57 3.60 3.72 7.82
CA THR A 57 4.77 2.89 7.51
C THR A 57 4.71 1.52 8.19
N GLN A 58 4.23 1.46 9.42
CA GLN A 58 4.03 0.22 10.17
C GLN A 58 2.93 -0.64 9.57
N THR A 59 1.75 -0.07 9.26
CA THR A 59 0.59 -0.83 8.77
C THR A 59 0.73 -1.26 7.31
N VAL A 60 1.54 -0.55 6.52
CA VAL A 60 1.97 -0.99 5.19
C VAL A 60 3.05 -2.09 5.27
N GLY A 61 3.84 -2.15 6.36
CA GLY A 61 4.90 -3.14 6.56
C GLY A 61 6.21 -2.81 5.84
N ILE A 62 6.60 -1.51 5.86
CA ILE A 62 7.80 -1.03 5.15
C ILE A 62 9.10 -1.71 5.64
N GLU A 63 9.15 -2.12 6.89
CA GLU A 63 10.30 -2.82 7.51
C GLU A 63 10.60 -4.17 6.84
N ARG A 64 9.64 -4.75 6.13
CA ARG A 64 9.79 -6.02 5.40
C ARG A 64 10.44 -5.86 4.03
N ALA A 65 10.75 -4.64 3.61
CA ALA A 65 11.32 -4.35 2.30
C ALA A 65 12.72 -4.94 2.13
N THR A 66 12.80 -6.12 1.51
CA THR A 66 14.05 -6.78 1.10
C THR A 66 14.07 -6.97 -0.40
N GLN A 67 15.25 -7.04 -1.00
CA GLN A 67 15.38 -7.25 -2.44
C GLN A 67 14.66 -8.53 -2.88
N SER A 68 14.86 -9.64 -2.18
CA SER A 68 14.21 -10.92 -2.50
C SER A 68 12.69 -10.86 -2.45
N LEU A 69 12.12 -10.08 -1.52
CA LEU A 69 10.69 -9.85 -1.46
C LEU A 69 10.22 -8.99 -2.64
N LEU A 70 10.96 -7.93 -2.98
CA LEU A 70 10.64 -7.04 -4.08
C LEU A 70 10.69 -7.75 -5.43
N ASP A 71 11.65 -8.64 -5.65
CA ASP A 71 11.76 -9.47 -6.88
C ASP A 71 10.55 -10.41 -7.08
N ARG A 72 9.90 -10.84 -5.99
CA ARG A 72 8.64 -11.60 -6.04
C ARG A 72 7.44 -10.68 -6.21
N LYS A 73 7.41 -9.59 -5.45
CA LYS A 73 6.31 -8.62 -5.42
C LYS A 73 6.12 -7.95 -6.79
N ILE A 74 7.21 -7.59 -7.50
CA ILE A 74 7.13 -6.97 -8.84
C ILE A 74 6.40 -7.88 -9.84
N LYS A 75 6.72 -9.18 -9.85
CA LYS A 75 6.06 -10.15 -10.76
C LYS A 75 4.57 -10.24 -10.51
N SER A 76 4.17 -10.32 -9.24
CA SER A 76 2.75 -10.35 -8.86
C SER A 76 2.05 -9.02 -9.14
N THR A 77 2.73 -7.88 -8.93
CA THR A 77 2.17 -6.55 -9.23
C THR A 77 1.94 -6.37 -10.73
N ILE A 78 2.88 -6.77 -11.57
CA ILE A 78 2.74 -6.74 -13.03
C ILE A 78 1.58 -7.65 -13.46
N GLY A 79 1.57 -8.91 -13.03
CA GLY A 79 0.49 -9.84 -13.37
C GLY A 79 -0.89 -9.35 -12.91
N PHE A 80 -0.96 -8.71 -11.75
CA PHE A 80 -2.19 -8.10 -11.26
C PHE A 80 -2.60 -6.88 -12.10
N SER A 81 -1.66 -6.02 -12.48
CA SER A 81 -1.93 -4.88 -13.36
C SER A 81 -2.41 -5.30 -14.73
N ASP A 82 -1.80 -6.32 -15.32
CA ASP A 82 -2.18 -6.84 -16.64
C ASP A 82 -3.59 -7.48 -16.61
N LEU A 83 -3.96 -8.09 -15.49
CA LEU A 83 -5.29 -8.66 -15.28
C LEU A 83 -6.39 -7.58 -15.17
N VAL A 84 -6.08 -6.46 -14.52
CA VAL A 84 -7.05 -5.38 -14.25
C VAL A 84 -7.18 -4.41 -15.42
N GLU A 85 -6.06 -4.08 -16.03
CA GLU A 85 -5.99 -3.14 -17.15
C GLU A 85 -5.10 -3.74 -18.25
N ASN A 86 -5.67 -3.99 -19.39
CA ASN A 86 -4.95 -4.48 -20.58
C ASN A 86 -4.05 -3.37 -21.19
N ASN A 87 -3.46 -2.55 -20.34
CA ASN A 87 -2.65 -1.38 -20.67
C ASN A 87 -1.16 -1.66 -20.40
N ASN A 88 -0.28 -1.17 -21.26
CA ASN A 88 1.19 -1.27 -21.19
C ASN A 88 1.84 -0.69 -19.92
N HIS A 89 1.14 -0.67 -18.77
CA HIS A 89 1.66 -0.18 -17.50
C HIS A 89 2.78 -1.07 -16.92
N SER A 90 2.77 -2.36 -17.24
CA SER A 90 3.79 -3.33 -16.80
C SER A 90 5.20 -2.85 -17.08
N LYS A 91 5.44 -2.27 -18.24
CA LYS A 91 6.76 -1.73 -18.64
C LYS A 91 7.19 -0.55 -17.76
N ILE A 92 6.27 0.34 -17.41
CA ILE A 92 6.54 1.48 -16.55
C ILE A 92 6.82 1.01 -15.11
N ILE A 93 6.03 0.05 -14.61
CA ILE A 93 6.21 -0.55 -13.30
C ILE A 93 7.59 -1.19 -13.19
N GLN A 94 8.00 -1.96 -14.21
CA GLN A 94 9.32 -2.59 -14.27
C GLN A 94 10.45 -1.56 -14.26
N LEU A 95 10.37 -0.52 -15.11
CA LEU A 95 11.40 0.53 -15.17
C LEU A 95 11.56 1.27 -13.85
N LYS A 96 10.45 1.56 -13.15
CA LYS A 96 10.50 2.21 -11.83
C LYS A 96 11.08 1.30 -10.75
N HIS A 97 10.69 0.02 -10.75
CA HIS A 97 11.28 -0.97 -9.86
C HIS A 97 12.80 -1.03 -10.03
N ASP A 98 13.28 -1.17 -11.27
CA ASP A 98 14.72 -1.28 -11.57
C ASP A 98 15.48 -0.02 -11.14
N LEU A 99 14.85 1.16 -11.30
CA LEU A 99 15.41 2.42 -10.82
C LEU A 99 15.55 2.44 -9.29
N PHE A 100 14.52 2.01 -8.55
CA PHE A 100 14.56 1.93 -7.09
C PHE A 100 15.64 0.95 -6.60
N ILE A 101 15.70 -0.24 -7.20
CA ILE A 101 16.71 -1.26 -6.83
C ILE A 101 18.13 -0.73 -7.11
N LYS A 102 18.36 -0.14 -8.27
CA LYS A 102 19.65 0.45 -8.64
C LYS A 102 20.12 1.51 -7.65
N ASN A 103 19.20 2.26 -7.07
CA ASN A 103 19.52 3.31 -6.10
C ASN A 103 19.41 2.85 -4.64
N SER A 104 19.25 1.55 -4.37
CA SER A 104 19.10 0.97 -3.02
C SER A 104 17.90 1.53 -2.23
N MET A 105 16.87 2.00 -2.93
CA MET A 105 15.63 2.57 -2.36
C MET A 105 14.58 1.48 -2.13
N LEU A 106 14.89 0.47 -1.31
CA LEU A 106 14.04 -0.72 -1.13
C LEU A 106 12.68 -0.36 -0.51
N SER A 107 12.66 0.50 0.51
CA SER A 107 11.43 0.94 1.17
C SER A 107 10.50 1.69 0.21
N ASP A 108 11.07 2.58 -0.61
CA ASP A 108 10.32 3.35 -1.59
C ASP A 108 9.76 2.45 -2.70
N CYS A 109 10.54 1.46 -3.14
CA CYS A 109 10.09 0.44 -4.07
C CYS A 109 8.93 -0.38 -3.50
N TYR A 110 9.05 -0.83 -2.24
CA TYR A 110 8.00 -1.59 -1.56
C TYR A 110 6.71 -0.78 -1.46
N PHE A 111 6.81 0.49 -1.05
CA PHE A 111 5.68 1.40 -0.97
C PHE A 111 5.04 1.64 -2.34
N TYR A 112 5.84 1.92 -3.35
CA TYR A 112 5.38 2.13 -4.73
C TYR A 112 4.60 0.92 -5.27
N LEU A 113 5.15 -0.29 -5.18
CA LEU A 113 4.48 -1.51 -5.65
C LEU A 113 3.16 -1.76 -4.90
N GLY A 114 3.15 -1.54 -3.59
CA GLY A 114 1.94 -1.67 -2.78
C GLY A 114 0.87 -0.63 -3.16
N TYR A 115 1.27 0.59 -3.48
CA TYR A 115 0.34 1.62 -3.95
C TYR A 115 -0.29 1.25 -5.30
N ILE A 116 0.48 0.72 -6.25
CA ILE A 116 -0.04 0.21 -7.53
C ILE A 116 -1.04 -0.93 -7.28
N ASN A 117 -0.73 -1.85 -6.35
CA ASN A 117 -1.64 -2.93 -5.99
C ASN A 117 -2.94 -2.41 -5.35
N LYS A 118 -2.89 -1.34 -4.52
CA LYS A 118 -4.08 -0.66 -4.00
C LYS A 118 -4.94 -0.12 -5.14
N GLU A 119 -4.35 0.57 -6.13
CA GLU A 119 -5.09 1.10 -7.28
C GLU A 119 -5.79 -0.04 -8.06
N ASN A 120 -5.07 -1.12 -8.34
CA ASN A 120 -5.61 -2.29 -9.04
C ASN A 120 -6.74 -2.95 -8.25
N PHE A 121 -6.56 -3.11 -6.92
CA PHE A 121 -7.56 -3.74 -6.06
C PHE A 121 -8.85 -2.94 -5.99
N VAL A 122 -8.76 -1.62 -5.89
CA VAL A 122 -9.94 -0.73 -5.90
C VAL A 122 -10.72 -0.84 -7.21
N LYS A 123 -10.03 -0.99 -8.35
CA LYS A 123 -10.68 -1.15 -9.66
C LYS A 123 -11.45 -2.47 -9.79
N ILE A 124 -10.90 -3.57 -9.26
CA ILE A 124 -11.48 -4.91 -9.42
C ILE A 124 -12.45 -5.30 -8.30
N LYS A 125 -12.61 -4.49 -7.25
CA LYS A 125 -13.36 -4.81 -6.04
C LYS A 125 -14.76 -5.41 -6.26
N ASN A 126 -15.43 -5.04 -7.33
CA ASN A 126 -16.79 -5.50 -7.64
C ASN A 126 -16.82 -6.82 -8.44
N ASN A 127 -15.66 -7.30 -8.93
CA ASN A 127 -15.56 -8.49 -9.79
C ASN A 127 -14.65 -9.57 -9.20
N ILE A 128 -14.26 -9.43 -7.92
CA ILE A 128 -13.32 -10.33 -7.25
C ILE A 128 -13.82 -11.77 -7.22
N ASP A 129 -15.12 -11.98 -7.03
CA ASP A 129 -15.73 -13.31 -6.94
C ASP A 129 -15.63 -14.11 -8.25
N GLY A 130 -15.45 -13.44 -9.38
CA GLY A 130 -15.24 -14.07 -10.69
C GLY A 130 -13.82 -14.60 -10.95
N HIS A 131 -12.87 -14.33 -10.03
CA HIS A 131 -11.44 -14.63 -10.23
C HIS A 131 -10.82 -15.37 -9.05
N PRO A 132 -11.09 -16.67 -8.85
CA PRO A 132 -10.58 -17.45 -7.73
C PRO A 132 -9.02 -17.51 -7.68
N ASP A 133 -8.37 -17.44 -8.84
CA ASP A 133 -6.89 -17.43 -8.94
C ASP A 133 -6.26 -16.14 -8.40
N LEU A 134 -7.05 -15.08 -8.27
CA LEU A 134 -6.62 -13.80 -7.72
C LEU A 134 -6.10 -13.89 -6.29
N ILE A 135 -6.63 -14.81 -5.48
CA ILE A 135 -6.22 -14.98 -4.09
C ILE A 135 -4.73 -15.25 -3.96
N HIS A 136 -4.16 -16.05 -4.86
CA HIS A 136 -2.72 -16.33 -4.84
C HIS A 136 -1.89 -15.11 -5.22
N ILE A 137 -2.33 -14.39 -6.23
CA ILE A 137 -1.70 -13.13 -6.68
C ILE A 137 -1.73 -12.09 -5.55
N LEU A 138 -2.91 -11.89 -4.92
CA LEU A 138 -3.10 -10.91 -3.85
C LEU A 138 -2.20 -11.18 -2.64
N LYS A 139 -2.02 -12.45 -2.24
CA LYS A 139 -1.12 -12.80 -1.13
C LYS A 139 0.30 -12.28 -1.34
N ILE A 140 0.84 -12.41 -2.55
CA ILE A 140 2.21 -11.99 -2.87
C ILE A 140 2.25 -10.50 -3.16
N ALA A 141 1.29 -9.96 -3.91
CA ALA A 141 1.23 -8.55 -4.29
C ALA A 141 1.08 -7.63 -3.07
N PHE A 142 0.26 -8.02 -2.09
CA PHE A 142 0.07 -7.28 -0.84
C PHE A 142 1.00 -7.74 0.29
N ASP A 143 1.76 -8.82 0.10
CA ASP A 143 2.64 -9.39 1.14
C ASP A 143 1.87 -9.67 2.44
N ILE A 144 0.76 -10.42 2.31
CA ILE A 144 -0.19 -10.63 3.38
C ILE A 144 0.35 -11.62 4.41
N GLU A 145 0.42 -11.16 5.67
CA GLU A 145 0.54 -12.00 6.85
C GLU A 145 -0.85 -12.27 7.43
N VAL A 146 -1.15 -13.56 7.67
CA VAL A 146 -2.47 -13.96 8.20
C VAL A 146 -2.36 -14.17 9.70
N ASP A 147 -2.25 -13.10 10.47
CA ASP A 147 -2.39 -13.09 11.91
C ASP A 147 -3.58 -12.21 12.30
N SER A 148 -4.62 -12.82 12.87
CA SER A 148 -5.85 -12.12 13.23
C SER A 148 -5.62 -11.02 14.27
N ASN A 149 -4.73 -11.24 15.24
CA ASN A 149 -4.45 -10.25 16.29
C ASN A 149 -3.68 -9.07 15.73
N LEU A 150 -2.73 -9.32 14.82
CA LEU A 150 -2.01 -8.27 14.12
C LEU A 150 -2.96 -7.43 13.27
N LEU A 151 -3.86 -8.06 12.53
CA LEU A 151 -4.86 -7.38 11.70
C LEU A 151 -5.77 -6.47 12.53
N GLU A 152 -6.27 -6.95 13.68
CA GLU A 152 -7.12 -6.16 14.57
C GLU A 152 -6.37 -4.96 15.15
N ASN A 153 -5.14 -5.17 15.62
CA ASN A 153 -4.30 -4.09 16.14
C ASN A 153 -4.01 -3.02 15.08
N GLN A 154 -3.67 -3.42 13.86
CA GLN A 154 -3.42 -2.51 12.76
C GLN A 154 -4.69 -1.75 12.35
N ALA A 155 -5.86 -2.42 12.32
CA ALA A 155 -7.14 -1.78 12.02
C ALA A 155 -7.47 -0.69 13.04
N ASN A 156 -7.24 -0.94 14.33
CA ASN A 156 -7.42 0.02 15.41
C ASN A 156 -6.49 1.23 15.27
N LEU A 157 -5.21 1.01 14.90
CA LEU A 157 -4.26 2.08 14.64
C LEU A 157 -4.70 2.97 13.46
N ILE A 158 -5.13 2.36 12.36
CA ILE A 158 -5.63 3.08 11.19
C ILE A 158 -6.88 3.89 11.56
N GLN A 159 -7.83 3.30 12.28
CA GLN A 159 -9.06 3.98 12.72
C GLN A 159 -8.73 5.21 13.59
N LYS A 160 -7.84 5.04 14.57
CA LYS A 160 -7.38 6.15 15.42
C LYS A 160 -6.73 7.26 14.57
N SER A 161 -5.88 6.87 13.64
CA SER A 161 -5.19 7.80 12.75
C SER A 161 -6.17 8.57 11.85
N CYS A 162 -7.16 7.90 11.27
CA CYS A 162 -8.21 8.55 10.49
C CYS A 162 -8.97 9.60 11.31
N ASN A 163 -9.35 9.29 12.56
CA ASN A 163 -10.04 10.22 13.44
C ASN A 163 -9.17 11.45 13.74
N THR A 164 -7.86 11.25 13.96
CA THR A 164 -6.92 12.36 14.17
C THR A 164 -6.83 13.26 12.94
N ILE A 165 -6.69 12.66 11.74
CA ILE A 165 -6.65 13.43 10.48
C ILE A 165 -7.94 14.21 10.24
N LEU A 166 -9.10 13.59 10.49
CA LEU A 166 -10.40 14.26 10.38
C LEU A 166 -10.52 15.44 11.34
N SER A 167 -10.04 15.31 12.59
CA SER A 167 -10.05 16.41 13.55
C SER A 167 -9.15 17.57 13.12
N LEU A 168 -8.01 17.28 12.48
CA LEU A 168 -7.13 18.32 11.93
C LEU A 168 -7.76 19.08 10.77
N ILE A 169 -8.55 18.40 9.93
CA ILE A 169 -9.30 19.02 8.82
C ILE A 169 -10.43 19.88 9.36
N SER A 170 -11.15 19.41 10.38
CA SER A 170 -12.35 20.09 10.94
C SER A 170 -12.00 21.25 11.85
N GLY A 171 -10.79 21.30 12.39
CA GLY A 171 -10.30 22.37 13.26
C GLY A 171 -9.50 23.46 12.54
N ALA A 172 -9.32 23.31 11.22
CA ALA A 172 -8.74 24.31 10.34
C ALA A 172 -9.84 25.15 9.68
#